data_1c7242e246d4b300179dfda43ed4ede0
#
_entry.id   1c7242e246d4b300179dfda43ed4ede0
#
_cell.length_a   1.000
_cell.length_b   1.000
_cell.length_c   1.000
_cell.angle_alpha   90.00
_cell.angle_beta   90.00
_cell.angle_gamma   90.00
#
_symmetry.space_group_name_H-M   'P 1'
#
loop_
_entity.id
_entity.type
_entity.pdbx_description
1 polymer ?
#
loop_
_entity_poly.entity_id
_entity_poly.type
_entity_poly.pdbx_seq_one_letter_code
_entity_poly.pdbx_strand_id
1 'polypeptide(L)'
;MFEQADGSDSFAEFDTLGGNANAYTSYENTCFYFGATDNFYENLEVLLRSVGSFHVSDASVEKERAIIGSEIKMYDDRPETAVSRGLTAAMYFEHPTVMPISGTEESISLITPELLGRVYKDFYLPQNLALCVCGEADAQRVYELVGKYFTHSAGSRPETVI
;
A
#
# COMPACT_ATOMS: atom_id res chain seq x y z
N MET A 1 -6.42 1.12 4.19
CA MET A 1 -5.56 -0.05 4.35
C MET A 1 -5.09 -0.27 5.78
N PHE A 2 -4.92 0.78 6.58
CA PHE A 2 -4.46 0.65 7.96
C PHE A 2 -5.60 0.65 8.99
N GLU A 3 -6.85 0.60 8.53
CA GLU A 3 -8.01 0.42 9.40
C GLU A 3 -8.08 -1.06 9.83
N GLN A 4 -8.14 -1.30 11.14
CA GLN A 4 -8.25 -2.63 11.72
C GLN A 4 -9.71 -3.10 11.76
N ALA A 5 -9.95 -4.39 12.00
CA ALA A 5 -11.29 -4.96 12.12
C ALA A 5 -12.15 -4.30 13.22
N ASP A 6 -11.54 -3.69 14.22
CA ASP A 6 -12.19 -2.97 15.32
C ASP A 6 -12.38 -1.47 15.02
N GLY A 7 -12.01 -1.00 13.82
CA GLY A 7 -12.07 0.41 13.40
C GLY A 7 -10.91 1.27 13.91
N SER A 8 -9.91 0.69 14.57
CA SER A 8 -8.70 1.41 14.97
C SER A 8 -7.77 1.69 13.77
N ASP A 9 -6.98 2.75 13.87
CA ASP A 9 -6.00 3.14 12.87
C ASP A 9 -4.60 2.67 13.29
N SER A 10 -3.97 1.85 12.47
CA SER A 10 -2.60 1.38 12.71
C SER A 10 -1.57 2.51 12.77
N PHE A 11 -1.80 3.64 12.11
CA PHE A 11 -0.90 4.80 12.21
C PHE A 11 -0.83 5.34 13.64
N ALA A 12 -1.98 5.42 14.34
CA ALA A 12 -2.02 5.84 15.74
C ALA A 12 -1.26 4.86 16.65
N GLU A 13 -1.22 3.58 16.28
CA GLU A 13 -0.46 2.57 17.03
C GLU A 13 1.05 2.76 16.83
N PHE A 14 1.52 3.04 15.60
CA PHE A 14 2.93 3.40 15.34
C PHE A 14 3.35 4.63 16.14
N ASP A 15 2.54 5.68 16.16
CA ASP A 15 2.80 6.89 16.93
C ASP A 15 2.97 6.59 18.41
N THR A 16 2.10 5.74 18.99
CA THR A 16 2.18 5.33 20.40
C THR A 16 3.46 4.56 20.72
N LEU A 17 3.97 3.79 19.76
CA LEU A 17 5.22 3.02 19.88
C LEU A 17 6.47 3.84 19.55
N GLY A 18 6.32 5.12 19.16
CA GLY A 18 7.41 5.99 18.75
C GLY A 18 7.94 5.69 17.35
N GLY A 19 7.16 4.97 16.53
CA GLY A 19 7.45 4.71 15.14
C GLY A 19 6.88 5.79 14.23
N ASN A 20 7.51 5.98 13.07
CA ASN A 20 6.97 6.80 11.98
C ASN A 20 6.74 5.90 10.77
N ALA A 21 5.49 5.69 10.41
CA ALA A 21 5.09 4.82 9.31
C ALA A 21 4.58 5.62 8.11
N ASN A 22 4.82 5.07 6.92
CA ASN A 22 4.29 5.63 5.68
C ASN A 22 4.19 4.55 4.60
N ALA A 23 3.60 4.90 3.44
CA ALA A 23 3.55 4.04 2.29
C ALA A 23 3.64 4.86 1.00
N TYR A 24 4.12 4.24 -0.07
CA TYR A 24 4.04 4.79 -1.41
C TYR A 24 3.72 3.71 -2.43
N THR A 25 3.14 4.11 -3.55
CA THR A 25 2.88 3.25 -4.70
C THR A 25 3.59 3.80 -5.94
N SER A 26 4.24 2.91 -6.66
CA SER A 26 4.81 3.16 -7.98
C SER A 26 4.07 2.33 -9.04
N TYR A 27 4.52 2.38 -10.29
CA TYR A 27 3.99 1.51 -11.36
C TYR A 27 4.29 0.02 -11.14
N GLU A 28 5.32 -0.30 -10.36
CA GLU A 28 5.82 -1.67 -10.19
C GLU A 28 5.54 -2.25 -8.81
N ASN A 29 5.43 -1.42 -7.79
CA ASN A 29 5.27 -1.88 -6.42
C ASN A 29 4.52 -0.90 -5.53
N THR A 30 4.03 -1.43 -4.41
CA THR A 30 3.60 -0.65 -3.24
C THR A 30 4.54 -1.00 -2.08
N CYS A 31 5.09 0.00 -1.45
CA CYS A 31 5.99 -0.14 -0.31
C CYS A 31 5.32 0.43 0.94
N PHE A 32 5.24 -0.38 1.99
CA PHE A 32 4.85 0.02 3.33
C PHE A 32 6.10 -0.01 4.20
N TYR A 33 6.37 1.04 4.94
CA TYR A 33 7.57 1.12 5.73
C TYR A 33 7.36 1.89 7.03
N PHE A 34 8.21 1.63 7.98
CA PHE A 34 8.33 2.43 9.20
C PHE A 34 9.80 2.66 9.54
N GLY A 35 10.05 3.72 10.31
CA GLY A 35 11.31 3.96 11.00
C GLY A 35 11.04 4.11 12.49
N ALA A 36 11.88 3.51 13.32
CA ALA A 36 11.79 3.62 14.77
C ALA A 36 13.18 3.55 15.39
N THR A 37 13.39 4.28 16.48
CA THR A 37 14.62 4.20 17.31
C THR A 37 14.45 3.20 18.44
N ASP A 38 13.21 2.99 18.89
CA ASP A 38 12.83 2.11 19.98
C ASP A 38 11.64 1.23 19.54
N ASN A 39 11.33 0.18 20.31
CA ASN A 39 10.18 -0.70 20.07
C ASN A 39 10.11 -1.24 18.63
N PHE A 40 11.29 -1.58 18.04
CA PHE A 40 11.36 -2.02 16.65
C PHE A 40 10.45 -3.24 16.36
N TYR A 41 10.47 -4.24 17.22
CA TYR A 41 9.71 -5.47 16.99
C TYR A 41 8.20 -5.27 17.14
N GLU A 42 7.78 -4.42 18.06
CA GLU A 42 6.39 -4.02 18.25
C GLU A 42 5.89 -3.26 17.02
N ASN A 43 6.67 -2.31 16.51
CA ASN A 43 6.37 -1.60 15.25
C ASN A 43 6.36 -2.56 14.05
N LEU A 44 7.29 -3.51 13.98
CA LEU A 44 7.30 -4.53 12.94
C LEU A 44 6.03 -5.40 13.00
N GLU A 45 5.58 -5.77 14.18
CA GLU A 45 4.35 -6.55 14.37
C GLU A 45 3.11 -5.78 13.89
N VAL A 46 3.03 -4.46 14.16
CA VAL A 46 1.98 -3.59 13.61
C VAL A 46 2.01 -3.59 12.09
N LEU A 47 3.19 -3.42 11.47
CA LEU A 47 3.32 -3.44 10.02
C LEU A 47 2.87 -4.78 9.41
N LEU A 48 3.37 -5.89 9.94
CA LEU A 48 3.06 -7.24 9.43
C LEU A 48 1.57 -7.54 9.56
N ARG A 49 0.94 -7.17 10.68
CA ARG A 49 -0.49 -7.33 10.89
C ARG A 49 -1.30 -6.47 9.91
N SER A 50 -0.91 -5.21 9.71
CA SER A 50 -1.62 -4.29 8.82
C SER A 50 -1.54 -4.70 7.35
N VAL A 51 -0.40 -5.24 6.90
CA VAL A 51 -0.23 -5.75 5.54
C VAL A 51 -0.83 -7.15 5.38
N GLY A 52 -0.76 -7.96 6.44
CA GLY A 52 -1.24 -9.36 6.43
C GLY A 52 -2.74 -9.52 6.64
N SER A 53 -3.49 -8.45 6.87
CA SER A 53 -4.94 -8.48 7.05
C SER A 53 -5.65 -7.49 6.13
N PHE A 54 -6.86 -7.85 5.70
CA PHE A 54 -7.67 -7.00 4.83
C PHE A 54 -9.02 -6.73 5.49
N HIS A 55 -9.24 -5.48 5.88
CA HIS A 55 -10.50 -5.02 6.44
C HIS A 55 -10.87 -3.70 5.74
N VAL A 56 -11.92 -3.74 4.93
CA VAL A 56 -12.39 -2.57 4.19
C VAL A 56 -13.91 -2.59 4.19
N SER A 57 -14.52 -1.48 4.59
CA SER A 57 -15.97 -1.26 4.57
C SER A 57 -16.37 -0.29 3.46
N ASP A 58 -17.65 -0.25 3.08
CA ASP A 58 -18.17 0.76 2.17
C ASP A 58 -17.90 2.18 2.69
N ALA A 59 -18.04 2.39 3.98
CA ALA A 59 -17.81 3.70 4.61
C ALA A 59 -16.34 4.14 4.50
N SER A 60 -15.38 3.21 4.68
CA SER A 60 -13.96 3.52 4.51
C SER A 60 -13.60 3.78 3.05
N VAL A 61 -14.19 3.06 2.10
CA VAL A 61 -14.00 3.31 0.67
C VAL A 61 -14.51 4.69 0.27
N GLU A 62 -15.70 5.09 0.73
CA GLU A 62 -16.25 6.42 0.44
C GLU A 62 -15.40 7.55 1.04
N LYS A 63 -14.94 7.38 2.28
CA LYS A 63 -14.05 8.34 2.92
C LYS A 63 -12.74 8.51 2.15
N GLU A 64 -12.07 7.40 1.80
CA GLU A 64 -10.82 7.44 1.04
C GLU A 64 -11.01 7.96 -0.37
N ARG A 65 -12.11 7.64 -1.04
CA ARG A 65 -12.44 8.17 -2.36
C ARG A 65 -12.54 9.69 -2.34
N ALA A 66 -13.13 10.29 -1.31
CA ALA A 66 -13.21 11.75 -1.17
C ALA A 66 -11.82 12.38 -0.97
N ILE A 67 -10.95 11.75 -0.18
CA ILE A 67 -9.57 12.19 0.05
C ILE A 67 -8.76 12.13 -1.25
N ILE A 68 -8.76 10.97 -1.91
CA ILE A 68 -8.03 10.74 -3.17
C ILE A 68 -8.55 11.66 -4.28
N GLY A 69 -9.87 11.87 -4.37
CA GLY A 69 -10.45 12.81 -5.32
C GLY A 69 -9.96 14.24 -5.11
N SER A 70 -9.77 14.65 -3.86
CA SER A 70 -9.18 15.97 -3.53
C SER A 70 -7.70 16.03 -3.91
N GLU A 71 -6.96 14.96 -3.71
CA GLU A 71 -5.56 14.85 -4.11
C GLU A 71 -5.40 14.89 -5.64
N ILE A 72 -6.24 14.20 -6.39
CA ILE A 72 -6.23 14.22 -7.85
C ILE A 72 -6.40 15.66 -8.35
N LYS A 73 -7.41 16.40 -7.84
CA LYS A 73 -7.64 17.81 -8.18
C LYS A 73 -6.43 18.67 -7.86
N MET A 74 -5.85 18.51 -6.68
CA MET A 74 -4.66 19.25 -6.26
C MET A 74 -3.48 19.02 -7.23
N TYR A 75 -3.29 17.80 -7.72
CA TYR A 75 -2.25 17.50 -8.71
C TYR A 75 -2.59 18.02 -10.10
N ASP A 76 -3.85 17.93 -10.51
CA ASP A 76 -4.31 18.41 -11.82
C ASP A 76 -4.18 19.93 -11.96
N ASP A 77 -4.29 20.67 -10.86
CA ASP A 77 -4.09 22.12 -10.82
C ASP A 77 -2.61 22.55 -10.92
N ARG A 78 -1.65 21.61 -10.88
CA ARG A 78 -0.22 21.93 -10.98
C ARG A 78 0.25 21.92 -12.44
N PRO A 79 0.82 23.05 -12.93
CA PRO A 79 1.33 23.10 -14.30
C PRO A 79 2.40 22.04 -14.61
N GLU A 80 3.25 21.73 -13.64
CA GLU A 80 4.31 20.71 -13.77
C GLU A 80 3.73 19.34 -14.03
N THR A 81 2.61 18.99 -13.39
CA THR A 81 1.90 17.72 -13.59
C THR A 81 1.36 17.65 -15.02
N ALA A 82 0.75 18.73 -15.52
CA ALA A 82 0.22 18.78 -16.88
C ALA A 82 1.34 18.61 -17.92
N VAL A 83 2.48 19.28 -17.74
CA VAL A 83 3.66 19.15 -18.62
C VAL A 83 4.20 17.72 -18.57
N SER A 84 4.40 17.14 -17.39
CA SER A 84 4.91 15.78 -17.23
C SER A 84 4.00 14.74 -17.88
N ARG A 85 2.69 14.82 -17.64
CA ARG A 85 1.70 13.92 -18.26
C ARG A 85 1.66 14.08 -19.78
N GLY A 86 1.68 15.33 -20.29
CA GLY A 86 1.72 15.61 -21.72
C GLY A 86 2.97 15.04 -22.38
N LEU A 87 4.14 15.18 -21.75
CA LEU A 87 5.38 14.61 -22.24
C LEU A 87 5.33 13.08 -22.27
N THR A 88 4.87 12.46 -21.18
CA THR A 88 4.75 10.99 -21.09
C THR A 88 3.79 10.45 -22.16
N ALA A 89 2.63 11.08 -22.34
CA ALA A 89 1.66 10.70 -23.37
C ALA A 89 2.20 10.88 -24.81
N ALA A 90 3.09 11.84 -25.03
CA ALA A 90 3.75 12.02 -26.33
C ALA A 90 4.86 11.01 -26.60
N MET A 91 5.50 10.47 -25.55
CA MET A 91 6.60 9.51 -25.64
C MET A 91 6.15 8.06 -25.70
N TYR A 92 5.03 7.74 -25.03
CA TYR A 92 4.55 6.36 -24.86
C TYR A 92 3.11 6.23 -25.36
N PHE A 93 2.85 5.25 -26.19
CA PHE A 93 1.54 5.06 -26.80
C PHE A 93 0.62 4.11 -26.01
N GLU A 94 1.14 2.96 -25.56
CA GLU A 94 0.35 1.92 -24.87
C GLU A 94 0.97 1.49 -23.52
N HIS A 95 1.99 2.18 -23.06
CA HIS A 95 2.66 1.81 -21.82
C HIS A 95 1.89 2.25 -20.59
N PRO A 96 1.82 1.45 -19.51
CA PRO A 96 1.10 1.82 -18.27
C PRO A 96 1.50 3.16 -17.64
N THR A 97 2.73 3.62 -17.92
CA THR A 97 3.24 4.91 -17.40
C THR A 97 2.45 6.13 -17.87
N VAL A 98 1.60 6.00 -18.91
CA VAL A 98 0.71 7.09 -19.34
C VAL A 98 -0.49 7.28 -18.42
N MET A 99 -0.81 6.28 -17.61
CA MET A 99 -1.90 6.35 -16.64
C MET A 99 -1.41 6.93 -15.32
N PRO A 100 -2.14 7.88 -14.70
CA PRO A 100 -1.78 8.38 -13.38
C PRO A 100 -1.86 7.26 -12.34
N ILE A 101 -0.86 7.17 -11.46
CA ILE A 101 -0.86 6.17 -10.36
C ILE A 101 -2.06 6.36 -9.43
N SER A 102 -2.46 7.61 -9.18
CA SER A 102 -3.65 7.95 -8.39
C SER A 102 -4.97 7.59 -9.09
N GLY A 103 -4.92 7.24 -10.38
CA GLY A 103 -6.11 7.08 -11.20
C GLY A 103 -6.74 8.43 -11.58
N THR A 104 -8.01 8.37 -11.98
CA THR A 104 -8.86 9.52 -12.31
C THR A 104 -10.12 9.51 -11.44
N GLU A 105 -10.85 10.61 -11.35
CA GLU A 105 -12.14 10.64 -10.63
C GLU A 105 -13.12 9.56 -11.12
N GLU A 106 -13.13 9.28 -12.42
CA GLU A 106 -13.94 8.20 -12.99
C GLU A 106 -13.48 6.82 -12.48
N SER A 107 -12.17 6.54 -12.56
CA SER A 107 -11.63 5.23 -12.18
C SER A 107 -11.80 4.94 -10.69
N ILE A 108 -11.58 5.92 -9.82
CA ILE A 108 -11.75 5.74 -8.37
C ILE A 108 -13.24 5.58 -7.98
N SER A 109 -14.18 6.12 -8.77
CA SER A 109 -15.61 5.95 -8.53
C SER A 109 -16.08 4.50 -8.68
N LEU A 110 -15.35 3.69 -9.45
CA LEU A 110 -15.63 2.27 -9.70
C LEU A 110 -15.04 1.33 -8.65
N ILE A 111 -14.24 1.85 -7.72
CA ILE A 111 -13.61 1.03 -6.69
C ILE A 111 -14.65 0.65 -5.64
N THR A 112 -14.77 -0.65 -5.37
CA THR A 112 -15.64 -1.21 -4.34
C THR A 112 -14.84 -2.07 -3.36
N PRO A 113 -15.36 -2.36 -2.14
CA PRO A 113 -14.71 -3.28 -1.21
C PRO A 113 -14.42 -4.65 -1.82
N GLU A 114 -15.32 -5.18 -2.66
CA GLU A 114 -15.14 -6.47 -3.34
C GLU A 114 -14.00 -6.43 -4.35
N LEU A 115 -13.85 -5.33 -5.10
CA LEU A 115 -12.73 -5.14 -6.02
C LEU A 115 -11.41 -5.09 -5.27
N LEU A 116 -11.35 -4.30 -4.19
CA LEU A 116 -10.17 -4.22 -3.34
C LEU A 116 -9.83 -5.57 -2.70
N GLY A 117 -10.84 -6.32 -2.25
CA GLY A 117 -10.66 -7.67 -1.71
C GLY A 117 -10.11 -8.68 -2.73
N ARG A 118 -10.49 -8.57 -4.01
CA ARG A 118 -9.89 -9.37 -5.09
C ARG A 118 -8.43 -9.00 -5.32
N VAL A 119 -8.14 -7.72 -5.48
CA VAL A 119 -6.76 -7.23 -5.64
C VAL A 119 -5.88 -7.67 -4.47
N TYR A 120 -6.38 -7.57 -3.23
CA TYR A 120 -5.65 -8.02 -2.07
C TYR A 120 -5.34 -9.53 -2.13
N LYS A 121 -6.33 -10.36 -2.45
CA LYS A 121 -6.16 -11.81 -2.58
C LYS A 121 -5.20 -12.21 -3.69
N ASP A 122 -5.14 -11.44 -4.77
CA ASP A 122 -4.33 -11.77 -5.93
C ASP A 122 -2.87 -11.30 -5.76
N PHE A 123 -2.64 -10.17 -5.09
CA PHE A 123 -1.32 -9.53 -5.05
C PHE A 123 -0.64 -9.53 -3.67
N TYR A 124 -1.40 -9.59 -2.55
CA TYR A 124 -0.84 -9.58 -1.20
C TYR A 124 -0.57 -11.01 -0.68
N LEU A 125 0.08 -11.78 -1.51
CA LEU A 125 0.46 -13.16 -1.23
C LEU A 125 1.90 -13.22 -0.71
N PRO A 126 2.24 -14.11 0.25
CA PRO A 126 3.59 -14.22 0.80
C PRO A 126 4.69 -14.33 -0.27
N GLN A 127 4.44 -15.07 -1.36
CA GLN A 127 5.38 -15.23 -2.46
C GLN A 127 5.53 -13.99 -3.35
N ASN A 128 4.65 -12.99 -3.22
CA ASN A 128 4.71 -11.72 -3.94
C ASN A 128 5.16 -10.55 -3.05
N LEU A 129 5.50 -10.82 -1.79
CA LEU A 129 5.97 -9.83 -0.82
C LEU A 129 7.46 -9.99 -0.57
N ALA A 130 8.12 -8.87 -0.30
CA ALA A 130 9.51 -8.85 0.16
C ALA A 130 9.59 -7.97 1.41
N LEU A 131 10.25 -8.46 2.45
CA LEU A 131 10.57 -7.69 3.65
C LEU A 131 12.05 -7.34 3.63
N CYS A 132 12.35 -6.06 3.81
CA CYS A 132 13.70 -5.56 4.00
C CYS A 132 13.79 -4.90 5.38
N VAL A 133 14.79 -5.29 6.16
CA VAL A 133 15.08 -4.72 7.48
C VAL A 133 16.49 -4.15 7.46
N CYS A 134 16.65 -2.92 7.93
CA CYS A 134 17.93 -2.25 8.05
C CYS A 134 18.07 -1.66 9.46
N GLY A 135 19.14 -2.01 10.15
CA GLY A 135 19.41 -1.57 11.52
C GLY A 135 19.84 -2.71 12.43
N GLU A 136 19.88 -2.44 13.73
CA GLU A 136 20.22 -3.43 14.75
C GLU A 136 18.99 -4.31 15.06
N ALA A 137 18.84 -5.43 14.34
CA ALA A 137 17.75 -6.37 14.54
C ALA A 137 18.26 -7.82 14.49
N ASP A 138 17.69 -8.66 15.33
CA ASP A 138 17.91 -10.10 15.29
C ASP A 138 17.11 -10.73 14.14
N ALA A 139 17.82 -11.30 13.17
CA ALA A 139 17.20 -11.86 11.98
C ALA A 139 16.27 -13.05 12.30
N GLN A 140 16.61 -13.88 13.31
CA GLN A 140 15.79 -15.00 13.70
C GLN A 140 14.46 -14.55 14.29
N ARG A 141 14.48 -13.50 15.14
CA ARG A 141 13.27 -12.92 15.72
C ARG A 141 12.39 -12.27 14.66
N VAL A 142 12.99 -11.58 13.67
CA VAL A 142 12.24 -11.04 12.51
C VAL A 142 11.56 -12.18 11.75
N TYR A 143 12.28 -13.26 11.46
CA TYR A 143 11.74 -14.42 10.75
C TYR A 143 10.55 -15.07 11.50
N GLU A 144 10.67 -15.22 12.81
CA GLU A 144 9.61 -15.76 13.66
C GLU A 144 8.35 -14.86 13.64
N LEU A 145 8.53 -13.54 13.69
CA LEU A 145 7.42 -12.59 13.58
C LEU A 145 6.72 -12.68 12.24
N VAL A 146 7.48 -12.73 11.14
CA VAL A 146 6.91 -12.90 9.79
C VAL A 146 6.07 -14.19 9.72
N GLY A 147 6.56 -15.28 10.28
CA GLY A 147 5.86 -16.57 10.30
C GLY A 147 4.52 -16.58 11.03
N LYS A 148 4.26 -15.63 11.92
CA LYS A 148 2.96 -15.49 12.60
C LYS A 148 1.87 -14.94 11.66
N TYR A 149 2.23 -14.04 10.73
CA TYR A 149 1.30 -13.30 9.90
C TYR A 149 1.24 -13.82 8.46
N PHE A 150 2.34 -14.39 7.99
CA PHE A 150 2.48 -14.89 6.62
C PHE A 150 2.85 -16.36 6.63
N THR A 151 1.85 -17.21 6.63
CA THR A 151 2.06 -18.66 6.46
C THR A 151 2.28 -18.98 4.99
N HIS A 152 3.13 -19.97 4.71
CA HIS A 152 3.38 -20.43 3.34
C HIS A 152 2.06 -20.77 2.63
N SER A 153 1.75 -20.04 1.56
CA SER A 153 0.70 -20.42 0.63
C SER A 153 1.34 -21.10 -0.58
N ALA A 154 0.72 -22.20 -1.05
CA ALA A 154 1.18 -22.93 -2.21
C ALA A 154 0.80 -22.25 -3.55
N GLY A 155 0.59 -20.95 -3.57
CA GLY A 155 0.24 -20.18 -4.76
C GLY A 155 1.47 -19.80 -5.60
N SER A 156 1.27 -19.60 -6.91
CA SER A 156 2.28 -19.00 -7.78
C SER A 156 2.26 -17.48 -7.63
N ARG A 157 3.42 -16.85 -7.82
CA ARG A 157 3.50 -15.39 -7.93
C ARG A 157 2.64 -14.92 -9.11
N PRO A 158 1.88 -13.79 -8.98
CA PRO A 158 1.14 -13.24 -10.11
C PRO A 158 2.06 -12.98 -11.30
N GLU A 159 1.61 -13.32 -12.49
CA GLU A 159 2.36 -12.98 -13.71
C GLU A 159 2.31 -11.47 -13.91
N THR A 160 3.48 -10.84 -14.01
CA THR A 160 3.58 -9.43 -14.38
C THR A 160 3.48 -9.35 -15.90
N VAL A 161 2.38 -8.84 -16.39
CA VAL A 161 2.24 -8.46 -17.81
C VAL A 161 2.84 -7.06 -17.96
N ILE A 162 3.99 -6.97 -18.60
CA ILE A 162 4.66 -5.71 -18.96
C ILE A 162 4.19 -5.29 -20.34
#